data_4563209af40e77779a57530db0cca855
#
_entry.id   4563209af40e77779a57530db0cca855
#
_cell.length_a   1.000
_cell.length_b   1.000
_cell.length_c   1.000
_cell.angle_alpha   90.00
_cell.angle_beta   90.00
_cell.angle_gamma   90.00
#
_symmetry.space_group_name_H-M   'P 1'
#
loop_
_entity.id
_entity.type
_entity.pdbx_description
1 polymer ?
#
loop_
_entity_poly.entity_id
_entity_poly.type
_entity_poly.pdbx_seq_one_letter_code
_entity_poly.pdbx_strand_id
1 'polypeptide(L)'
;MTGQIAGNTDRVALIAGRGRLPELVDAALRISGNPPSIAALADNAPETLRPTLVFRLETLGSFLAELHRAGVGTLCMAGAIGRPQVDAARIDAATRPMVPRLMQALALGDDGALRIVMALFEEAGFALRAAHEICPDLLMPEAVLTQAAPRSGDEALADLGRATLAE
;
A
#
# COMPACT_ATOMS: atom_id res chain seq x y z
N MET A 1 17.85 -25.67 -25.17
CA MET A 1 18.45 -24.44 -24.59
C MET A 1 17.32 -23.47 -24.32
N THR A 2 16.73 -23.54 -23.14
CA THR A 2 15.56 -22.75 -22.75
C THR A 2 16.08 -21.56 -21.94
N GLY A 3 16.20 -20.42 -22.61
CA GLY A 3 16.55 -19.16 -21.96
C GLY A 3 15.39 -18.70 -21.09
N GLN A 4 15.51 -18.91 -19.80
CA GLN A 4 14.62 -18.36 -18.78
C GLN A 4 14.96 -16.88 -18.67
N ILE A 5 14.10 -16.02 -19.24
CA ILE A 5 14.13 -14.59 -18.97
C ILE A 5 13.59 -14.44 -17.54
N ALA A 6 14.51 -14.47 -16.58
CA ALA A 6 14.23 -14.02 -15.22
C ALA A 6 13.92 -12.53 -15.32
N GLY A 7 12.67 -12.18 -15.47
CA GLY A 7 12.21 -10.80 -15.30
C GLY A 7 12.60 -10.35 -13.90
N ASN A 8 13.31 -9.22 -13.80
CA ASN A 8 13.69 -8.61 -12.54
C ASN A 8 12.40 -8.23 -11.78
N THR A 9 11.90 -9.14 -10.95
CA THR A 9 10.68 -8.99 -10.15
C THR A 9 10.89 -8.12 -8.91
N ASP A 10 12.03 -7.45 -8.80
CA ASP A 10 12.37 -6.60 -7.66
C ASP A 10 11.89 -5.14 -7.79
N ARG A 11 11.23 -4.78 -8.91
CA ARG A 11 10.72 -3.43 -9.06
C ARG A 11 9.57 -3.17 -8.11
N VAL A 12 9.64 -2.04 -7.41
CA VAL A 12 8.61 -1.59 -6.48
C VAL A 12 7.71 -0.58 -7.18
N ALA A 13 6.38 -0.75 -7.03
CA ALA A 13 5.45 0.34 -7.28
C ALA A 13 4.94 0.90 -5.95
N LEU A 14 5.02 2.21 -5.81
CA LEU A 14 4.46 2.95 -4.70
C LEU A 14 3.07 3.46 -5.10
N ILE A 15 2.03 2.88 -4.50
CA ILE A 15 0.65 3.39 -4.62
C ILE A 15 0.53 4.54 -3.61
N ALA A 16 0.66 5.75 -4.13
CA ALA A 16 0.78 6.97 -3.35
C ALA A 16 -0.58 7.66 -3.20
N GLY A 17 -1.01 7.84 -1.97
CA GLY A 17 -2.11 8.69 -1.58
C GLY A 17 -1.63 10.07 -1.11
N ARG A 18 -2.51 10.81 -0.44
CA ARG A 18 -2.23 12.15 0.07
C ARG A 18 -1.39 12.11 1.34
N GLY A 19 -0.75 13.23 1.65
CA GLY A 19 0.06 13.42 2.85
C GLY A 19 1.54 13.10 2.63
N ARG A 20 2.32 13.18 3.70
CA ARG A 20 3.80 13.14 3.66
C ARG A 20 4.40 11.73 3.55
N LEU A 21 3.67 10.70 3.96
CA LEU A 21 4.20 9.34 4.01
C LEU A 21 4.71 8.83 2.64
N PRO A 22 4.02 9.06 1.51
CA PRO A 22 4.52 8.64 0.20
C PRO A 22 5.88 9.24 -0.15
N GLU A 23 6.13 10.49 0.23
CA GLU A 23 7.42 11.17 -0.03
C GLU A 23 8.57 10.49 0.72
N LEU A 24 8.35 10.12 1.99
CA LEU A 24 9.35 9.44 2.80
C LEU A 24 9.70 8.07 2.22
N VAL A 25 8.70 7.32 1.77
CA VAL A 25 8.90 6.01 1.14
C VAL A 25 9.61 6.15 -0.22
N ASP A 26 9.22 7.13 -1.05
CA ASP A 26 9.88 7.40 -2.33
C ASP A 26 11.36 7.76 -2.12
N ALA A 27 11.64 8.64 -1.16
CA ALA A 27 13.01 9.05 -0.82
C ALA A 27 13.85 7.85 -0.35
N ALA A 28 13.33 7.00 0.54
CA ALA A 28 14.02 5.82 1.02
C ALA A 28 14.34 4.83 -0.10
N LEU A 29 13.38 4.59 -1.00
CA LEU A 29 13.60 3.72 -2.18
C LEU A 29 14.64 4.29 -3.13
N ARG A 30 14.66 5.60 -3.36
CA ARG A 30 15.67 6.24 -4.21
C ARG A 30 17.06 6.18 -3.58
N ILE A 31 17.16 6.40 -2.27
CA ILE A 31 18.45 6.30 -1.54
C ILE A 31 18.98 4.87 -1.60
N SER A 32 18.11 3.87 -1.52
CA SER A 32 18.53 2.45 -1.65
C SER A 32 18.86 2.01 -3.09
N GLY A 33 18.76 2.92 -4.08
CA GLY A 33 19.05 2.61 -5.48
C GLY A 33 17.92 1.89 -6.22
N ASN A 34 16.74 1.81 -5.63
CA ASN A 34 15.55 1.16 -6.24
C ASN A 34 14.38 2.16 -6.39
N PRO A 35 14.49 3.15 -7.29
CA PRO A 35 13.45 4.17 -7.46
C PRO A 35 12.12 3.52 -7.88
N PRO A 36 11.00 3.85 -7.20
CA PRO A 36 9.73 3.20 -7.46
C PRO A 36 9.04 3.75 -8.71
N SER A 37 8.17 2.94 -9.29
CA SER A 37 7.10 3.45 -10.15
C SER A 37 6.01 4.06 -9.27
N ILE A 38 5.71 5.34 -9.43
CA ILE A 38 4.70 6.01 -8.61
C ILE A 38 3.34 5.86 -9.30
N ALA A 39 2.42 5.21 -8.61
CA ALA A 39 1.04 5.05 -9.03
C ALA A 39 0.10 5.81 -8.09
N ALA A 40 -1.00 6.35 -8.61
CA ALA A 40 -2.01 6.98 -7.77
C ALA A 40 -3.42 6.60 -8.21
N LEU A 41 -4.31 6.45 -7.24
CA LEU A 41 -5.74 6.39 -7.49
C LEU A 41 -6.21 7.78 -7.94
N ALA A 42 -6.98 7.84 -9.03
CA ALA A 42 -7.54 9.09 -9.53
C ALA A 42 -8.30 9.82 -8.41
N ASP A 43 -8.19 11.13 -8.38
CA ASP A 43 -8.76 12.03 -7.37
C ASP A 43 -8.13 11.90 -5.95
N ASN A 44 -7.10 11.05 -5.80
CA ASN A 44 -6.36 10.84 -4.55
C ASN A 44 -4.84 10.92 -4.76
N ALA A 45 -4.39 11.60 -5.80
CA ALA A 45 -2.97 11.73 -6.08
C ALA A 45 -2.23 12.50 -4.96
N PRO A 46 -0.97 12.15 -4.68
CA PRO A 46 -0.14 12.90 -3.76
C PRO A 46 0.09 14.33 -4.26
N GLU A 47 0.31 15.26 -3.34
CA GLU A 47 0.45 16.67 -3.67
C GLU A 47 1.83 17.00 -4.29
N THR A 48 2.85 16.30 -3.86
CA THR A 48 4.27 16.62 -4.18
C THR A 48 4.93 15.62 -5.11
N LEU A 49 4.45 14.37 -5.13
CA LEU A 49 4.94 13.35 -6.06
C LEU A 49 4.14 13.41 -7.37
N ARG A 50 4.83 13.18 -8.48
CA ARG A 50 4.18 13.07 -9.79
C ARG A 50 3.96 11.61 -10.14
N PRO A 51 2.72 11.09 -10.11
CA PRO A 51 2.42 9.73 -10.51
C PRO A 51 2.78 9.52 -11.99
N THR A 52 3.47 8.43 -12.26
CA THR A 52 3.69 7.97 -13.65
C THR A 52 2.53 7.11 -14.14
N LEU A 53 1.77 6.53 -13.21
CA LEU A 53 0.58 5.72 -13.46
C LEU A 53 -0.59 6.28 -12.66
N VAL A 54 -1.70 6.53 -13.32
CA VAL A 54 -2.96 6.93 -12.65
C VAL A 54 -4.02 5.92 -13.00
N PHE A 55 -4.68 5.36 -11.98
CA PHE A 55 -5.70 4.35 -12.15
C PHE A 55 -7.00 4.72 -11.43
N ARG A 56 -8.05 4.02 -11.75
CA ARG A 56 -9.36 4.08 -11.08
C ARG A 56 -9.75 2.67 -10.64
N LEU A 57 -10.66 2.55 -9.69
CA LEU A 57 -11.16 1.22 -9.31
C LEU A 57 -11.85 0.52 -10.46
N GLU A 58 -12.49 1.26 -11.36
CA GLU A 58 -13.14 0.76 -12.57
C GLU A 58 -12.16 0.12 -13.56
N THR A 59 -10.88 0.47 -13.49
CA THR A 59 -9.81 -0.03 -14.36
C THR A 59 -8.71 -0.76 -13.60
N LEU A 60 -9.04 -1.29 -12.40
CA LEU A 60 -8.06 -1.96 -11.54
C LEU A 60 -7.39 -3.15 -12.24
N GLY A 61 -8.16 -3.97 -12.97
CA GLY A 61 -7.60 -5.12 -13.69
C GLY A 61 -6.60 -4.72 -14.76
N SER A 62 -6.90 -3.69 -15.55
CA SER A 62 -5.97 -3.13 -16.54
C SER A 62 -4.72 -2.53 -15.88
N PHE A 63 -4.87 -1.86 -14.74
CA PHE A 63 -3.75 -1.34 -13.95
C PHE A 63 -2.82 -2.45 -13.47
N LEU A 64 -3.36 -3.55 -12.93
CA LEU A 64 -2.55 -4.72 -12.51
C LEU A 64 -1.78 -5.31 -13.69
N ALA A 65 -2.41 -5.45 -14.84
CA ALA A 65 -1.75 -5.92 -16.06
C ALA A 65 -0.64 -4.97 -16.53
N GLU A 66 -0.80 -3.66 -16.34
CA GLU A 66 0.22 -2.66 -16.65
C GLU A 66 1.42 -2.77 -15.71
N LEU A 67 1.20 -2.95 -14.41
CA LEU A 67 2.26 -3.18 -13.44
C LEU A 67 3.07 -4.44 -13.77
N HIS A 68 2.43 -5.54 -14.14
CA HIS A 68 3.11 -6.76 -14.59
C HIS A 68 3.96 -6.52 -15.84
N ARG A 69 3.43 -5.80 -16.84
CA ARG A 69 4.20 -5.46 -18.05
C ARG A 69 5.41 -4.56 -17.74
N ALA A 70 5.31 -3.73 -16.70
CA ALA A 70 6.41 -2.90 -16.22
C ALA A 70 7.46 -3.68 -15.39
N GLY A 71 7.23 -4.98 -15.13
CA GLY A 71 8.12 -5.82 -14.32
C GLY A 71 8.06 -5.52 -12.82
N VAL A 72 6.95 -4.94 -12.35
CA VAL A 72 6.72 -4.72 -10.92
C VAL A 72 6.38 -6.05 -10.25
N GLY A 73 7.04 -6.37 -9.16
CA GLY A 73 6.76 -7.55 -8.34
C GLY A 73 6.32 -7.19 -6.91
N THR A 74 6.63 -5.97 -6.48
CA THR A 74 6.34 -5.53 -5.10
C THR A 74 5.52 -4.25 -5.12
N LEU A 75 4.50 -4.17 -4.26
CA LEU A 75 3.70 -2.98 -4.04
C LEU A 75 3.90 -2.46 -2.61
N CYS A 76 3.98 -1.14 -2.49
CA CYS A 76 3.87 -0.46 -1.21
C CYS A 76 2.72 0.55 -1.32
N MET A 77 1.80 0.53 -0.37
CA MET A 77 0.74 1.52 -0.28
C MET A 77 1.07 2.51 0.84
N ALA A 78 1.07 3.78 0.52
CA ALA A 78 1.38 4.83 1.49
C ALA A 78 0.53 6.06 1.26
N GLY A 79 0.11 6.71 2.35
CA GLY A 79 -0.70 7.93 2.30
C GLY A 79 -2.20 7.68 2.41
N ALA A 80 -2.95 8.76 2.54
CA ALA A 80 -4.38 8.71 2.72
C ALA A 80 -5.12 8.66 1.38
N ILE A 81 -6.13 7.80 1.31
CA ILE A 81 -7.05 7.70 0.17
C ILE A 81 -8.45 8.01 0.69
N GLY A 82 -9.10 9.01 0.11
CA GLY A 82 -10.52 9.26 0.34
C GLY A 82 -11.36 8.16 -0.32
N ARG A 83 -12.61 8.03 0.14
CA ARG A 83 -13.51 7.00 -0.39
C ARG A 83 -13.78 7.25 -1.88
N PRO A 84 -13.37 6.33 -2.78
CA PRO A 84 -13.56 6.54 -4.21
C PRO A 84 -15.03 6.35 -4.58
N GLN A 85 -15.48 7.12 -5.57
CA GLN A 85 -16.74 6.87 -6.26
C GLN A 85 -16.47 5.95 -7.46
N VAL A 86 -17.33 4.97 -7.65
CA VAL A 86 -17.22 3.99 -8.74
C VAL A 86 -18.36 4.19 -9.72
N ASP A 87 -18.01 4.42 -10.99
CA ASP A 87 -18.95 4.48 -12.09
C ASP A 87 -19.01 3.11 -12.79
N ALA A 88 -20.10 2.38 -12.59
CA ALA A 88 -20.29 1.06 -13.16
C ALA A 88 -20.19 1.02 -14.70
N ALA A 89 -20.50 2.13 -15.38
CA ALA A 89 -20.42 2.21 -16.84
C ALA A 89 -18.97 2.25 -17.35
N ARG A 90 -18.00 2.54 -16.48
CA ARG A 90 -16.57 2.64 -16.82
C ARG A 90 -15.77 1.41 -16.49
N ILE A 91 -16.40 0.38 -15.93
CA ILE A 91 -15.71 -0.86 -15.55
C ILE A 91 -15.21 -1.59 -16.78
N ASP A 92 -13.89 -1.73 -16.89
CA ASP A 92 -13.25 -2.44 -17.98
C ASP A 92 -13.40 -3.96 -17.88
N ALA A 93 -13.09 -4.66 -18.98
CA ALA A 93 -13.25 -6.10 -19.07
C ALA A 93 -12.34 -6.86 -18.07
N ALA A 94 -11.13 -6.35 -17.82
CA ALA A 94 -10.16 -6.97 -16.92
C ALA A 94 -10.57 -6.80 -15.45
N THR A 95 -11.32 -5.75 -15.11
CA THR A 95 -11.80 -5.48 -13.75
C THR A 95 -13.10 -6.22 -13.43
N ARG A 96 -13.91 -6.60 -14.43
CA ARG A 96 -15.21 -7.26 -14.21
C ARG A 96 -15.18 -8.43 -13.21
N PRO A 97 -14.21 -9.34 -13.24
CA PRO A 97 -14.17 -10.46 -12.28
C PRO A 97 -13.98 -10.01 -10.83
N MET A 98 -13.40 -8.81 -10.61
CA MET A 98 -13.10 -8.25 -9.28
C MET A 98 -14.27 -7.45 -8.70
N VAL A 99 -15.28 -7.10 -9.53
CA VAL A 99 -16.40 -6.21 -9.15
C VAL A 99 -17.12 -6.66 -7.88
N PRO A 100 -17.49 -7.94 -7.70
CA PRO A 100 -18.17 -8.35 -6.47
C PRO A 100 -17.38 -8.03 -5.20
N ARG A 101 -16.07 -8.22 -5.23
CA ARG A 101 -15.17 -7.93 -4.11
C ARG A 101 -14.96 -6.43 -3.91
N LEU A 102 -14.85 -5.68 -4.99
CA LEU A 102 -14.76 -4.20 -4.91
C LEU A 102 -16.04 -3.61 -4.31
N MET A 103 -17.20 -4.12 -4.69
CA MET A 103 -18.49 -3.71 -4.09
C MET A 103 -18.55 -4.06 -2.60
N GLN A 104 -18.08 -5.24 -2.22
CA GLN A 104 -17.96 -5.62 -0.82
C GLN A 104 -17.02 -4.68 -0.06
N ALA A 105 -15.86 -4.35 -0.61
CA ALA A 105 -14.91 -3.41 -0.02
C ALA A 105 -15.56 -2.03 0.22
N LEU A 106 -16.29 -1.51 -0.75
CA LEU A 106 -16.98 -0.23 -0.64
C LEU A 106 -18.10 -0.22 0.43
N ALA A 107 -18.66 -1.38 0.76
CA ALA A 107 -19.69 -1.52 1.80
C ALA A 107 -19.10 -1.64 3.22
N LEU A 108 -17.82 -1.96 3.35
CA LEU A 108 -17.11 -2.10 4.63
C LEU A 108 -16.52 -0.77 5.10
N GLY A 109 -16.10 -0.73 6.37
CA GLY A 109 -15.22 0.33 6.89
C GLY A 109 -13.81 0.26 6.30
N ASP A 110 -13.00 1.27 6.60
CA ASP A 110 -11.70 1.48 5.96
C ASP A 110 -10.76 0.27 6.08
N ASP A 111 -10.67 -0.37 7.25
CA ASP A 111 -9.83 -1.56 7.45
C ASP A 111 -10.31 -2.75 6.59
N GLY A 112 -11.62 -3.02 6.59
CA GLY A 112 -12.19 -4.10 5.79
C GLY A 112 -12.00 -3.88 4.28
N ALA A 113 -12.16 -2.64 3.83
CA ALA A 113 -11.92 -2.27 2.43
C ALA A 113 -10.46 -2.47 2.03
N LEU A 114 -9.54 -2.01 2.89
CA LEU A 114 -8.10 -2.14 2.64
C LEU A 114 -7.69 -3.62 2.55
N ARG A 115 -8.16 -4.48 3.45
CA ARG A 115 -7.86 -5.93 3.43
C ARG A 115 -8.31 -6.59 2.12
N ILE A 116 -9.47 -6.23 1.60
CA ILE A 116 -9.94 -6.77 0.31
C ILE A 116 -9.05 -6.31 -0.83
N VAL A 117 -8.64 -5.04 -0.85
CA VAL A 117 -7.75 -4.50 -1.89
C VAL A 117 -6.38 -5.16 -1.82
N MET A 118 -5.82 -5.35 -0.61
CA MET A 118 -4.57 -6.07 -0.41
C MET A 118 -4.65 -7.49 -0.97
N ALA A 119 -5.70 -8.23 -0.61
CA ALA A 119 -5.89 -9.58 -1.11
C ALA A 119 -6.03 -9.66 -2.64
N LEU A 120 -6.65 -8.66 -3.28
CA LEU A 120 -6.72 -8.59 -4.75
C LEU A 120 -5.32 -8.40 -5.39
N PHE A 121 -4.45 -7.62 -4.76
CA PHE A 121 -3.06 -7.46 -5.22
C PHE A 121 -2.25 -8.74 -5.04
N GLU A 122 -2.35 -9.40 -3.89
CA GLU A 122 -1.66 -10.65 -3.58
C GLU A 122 -2.11 -11.78 -4.53
N GLU A 123 -3.41 -11.92 -4.76
CA GLU A 123 -3.97 -12.87 -5.73
C GLU A 123 -3.53 -12.60 -7.17
N ALA A 124 -3.30 -11.33 -7.49
CA ALA A 124 -2.70 -10.94 -8.77
C ALA A 124 -1.18 -11.23 -8.83
N GLY A 125 -0.57 -11.74 -7.76
CA GLY A 125 0.84 -12.16 -7.74
C GLY A 125 1.83 -11.10 -7.30
N PHE A 126 1.38 -9.98 -6.70
CA PHE A 126 2.26 -8.96 -6.14
C PHE A 126 2.57 -9.26 -4.67
N ALA A 127 3.83 -9.05 -4.27
CA ALA A 127 4.20 -8.99 -2.87
C ALA A 127 3.82 -7.60 -2.30
N LEU A 128 3.25 -7.57 -1.09
CA LEU A 128 2.99 -6.31 -0.41
C LEU A 128 4.08 -6.06 0.64
N ARG A 129 4.58 -4.83 0.67
CA ARG A 129 5.51 -4.37 1.71
C ARG A 129 4.93 -3.18 2.43
N ALA A 130 4.99 -3.22 3.76
CA ALA A 130 4.60 -2.08 4.58
C ALA A 130 5.62 -0.93 4.46
N ALA A 131 5.16 0.30 4.66
CA ALA A 131 6.02 1.48 4.55
C ALA A 131 7.22 1.42 5.50
N HIS A 132 7.06 0.89 6.72
CA HIS A 132 8.14 0.76 7.70
C HIS A 132 9.18 -0.31 7.35
N GLU A 133 8.85 -1.31 6.54
CA GLU A 133 9.81 -2.28 6.02
C GLU A 133 10.72 -1.69 4.94
N ILE A 134 10.27 -0.62 4.30
CA ILE A 134 11.03 0.15 3.30
C ILE A 134 11.79 1.28 3.97
N CYS A 135 11.17 1.95 4.93
CA CYS A 135 11.69 3.08 5.67
C CYS A 135 11.60 2.79 7.18
N PRO A 136 12.58 2.08 7.76
CA PRO A 136 12.56 1.70 9.18
C PRO A 136 12.49 2.89 10.14
N ASP A 137 12.97 4.05 9.72
CA ASP A 137 12.93 5.31 10.50
C ASP A 137 11.50 5.82 10.76
N LEU A 138 10.48 5.22 10.13
CA LEU A 138 9.07 5.48 10.44
C LEU A 138 8.63 4.84 11.76
N LEU A 139 9.34 3.83 12.24
CA LEU A 139 9.05 3.20 13.51
C LEU A 139 9.56 4.08 14.65
N MET A 140 8.68 4.29 15.63
CA MET A 140 9.07 4.98 16.85
C MET A 140 10.06 4.11 17.63
N PRO A 141 11.15 4.69 18.17
CA PRO A 141 12.05 3.92 19.01
C PRO A 141 11.32 3.46 20.28
N GLU A 142 11.73 2.31 20.81
CA GLU A 142 11.25 1.83 22.10
C GLU A 142 11.86 2.67 23.23
N ALA A 143 11.20 3.78 23.53
CA ALA A 143 11.67 4.75 24.51
C ALA A 143 10.51 5.59 25.05
N VAL A 144 10.75 6.28 26.16
CA VAL A 144 9.87 7.35 26.63
C VAL A 144 10.02 8.56 25.72
N LEU A 145 9.00 8.83 24.92
CA LEU A 145 9.02 9.87 23.87
C LEU A 145 8.45 11.21 24.35
N THR A 146 7.93 11.27 25.57
CA THR A 146 7.33 12.45 26.17
C THR A 146 8.22 12.97 27.31
N GLN A 147 7.98 14.23 27.72
CA GLN A 147 8.66 14.79 28.90
C GLN A 147 8.23 14.14 30.22
N ALA A 148 7.03 13.53 30.25
CA ALA A 148 6.54 12.80 31.39
C ALA A 148 7.09 11.37 31.39
N ALA A 149 7.76 10.97 32.47
CA ALA A 149 8.19 9.59 32.65
C ALA A 149 7.02 8.68 33.08
N PRO A 150 7.05 7.39 32.73
CA PRO A 150 6.10 6.41 33.23
C PRO A 150 6.05 6.41 34.75
N ARG A 151 4.87 6.19 35.32
CA ARG A 151 4.68 6.02 36.75
C ARG A 151 4.96 4.58 37.15
N SER A 152 5.18 4.35 38.45
CA SER A 152 5.24 3.00 39.00
C SER A 152 3.94 2.24 38.69
N GLY A 153 4.06 1.10 37.99
CA GLY A 153 2.93 0.28 37.56
C GLY A 153 2.49 0.46 36.10
N ASP A 154 2.87 1.53 35.43
CA ASP A 154 2.49 1.74 34.01
C ASP A 154 3.10 0.66 33.10
N GLU A 155 4.32 0.19 33.40
CA GLU A 155 4.98 -0.89 32.67
C GLU A 155 4.21 -2.20 32.82
N ALA A 156 3.79 -2.55 34.06
CA ALA A 156 3.00 -3.76 34.30
C ALA A 156 1.65 -3.71 33.58
N LEU A 157 1.03 -2.54 33.51
CA LEU A 157 -0.22 -2.33 32.79
C LEU A 157 -0.02 -2.47 31.26
N ALA A 158 1.09 -1.97 30.73
CA ALA A 158 1.45 -2.12 29.32
C ALA A 158 1.73 -3.61 28.98
N ASP A 159 2.40 -4.35 29.86
CA ASP A 159 2.65 -5.78 29.70
C ASP A 159 1.35 -6.58 29.70
N LEU A 160 0.44 -6.26 30.62
CA LEU A 160 -0.89 -6.88 30.64
C LEU A 160 -1.66 -6.58 29.33
N GLY A 161 -1.61 -5.35 28.84
CA GLY A 161 -2.23 -4.98 27.59
C GLY A 161 -1.66 -5.77 26.39
N ARG A 162 -0.34 -5.90 26.31
CA ARG A 162 0.33 -6.70 25.27
C ARG A 162 -0.10 -8.16 25.33
N ALA A 163 -0.15 -8.74 26.51
CA ALA A 163 -0.58 -10.13 26.69
C ALA A 163 -2.04 -10.34 26.25
N THR A 164 -2.94 -9.41 26.60
CA THR A 164 -4.36 -9.47 26.21
C THR A 164 -4.58 -9.35 24.70
N LEU A 165 -3.74 -8.58 24.01
CA LEU A 165 -3.83 -8.40 22.54
C LEU A 165 -3.21 -9.57 21.75
N ALA A 166 -2.43 -10.43 22.40
CA ALA A 166 -1.80 -11.60 21.78
C ALA A 166 -2.70 -12.85 21.80
N GLU A 167 -3.82 -12.82 22.53
CA GLU A 167 -4.87 -13.86 22.55
C GLU A 167 -5.86 -13.69 21.39
#